data_7fa0d5356816f69cd9ee898aec959dbe
#
_entry.id   7fa0d5356816f69cd9ee898aec959dbe
#
_cell.length_a   1.000
_cell.length_b   1.000
_cell.length_c   1.000
_cell.angle_alpha   90.00
_cell.angle_beta   90.00
_cell.angle_gamma   90.00
#
_symmetry.space_group_name_H-M   'P 1'
#
loop_
_entity.id
_entity.type
_entity.pdbx_description
1 polymer ?
#
loop_
_entity_poly.entity_id
_entity_poly.type
_entity_poly.pdbx_seq_one_letter_code
_entity_poly.pdbx_strand_id
1 'polypeptide(L)'
;MHIHILGICGTFMGSLAQLAKALGHRVTGSDANVYPPMSTQLEQAGIELIQGFDPQFLQPPHMETTPDLVIIGNAMSRGNPSVEYVLNQGIPYTSGPQWLRDHVLQGKWVMAVAGTHGKTTTSSMLAWILEYAGMEPGYLIGGVTQNFPTSAR
;
A
#
# COMPACT_ATOMS: atom_id res chain seq x y z
N MET A 1 -7.16 -9.29 9.58
CA MET A 1 -6.29 -10.19 8.78
C MET A 1 -4.87 -9.62 8.73
N HIS A 2 -3.87 -10.48 8.51
CA HIS A 2 -2.49 -10.08 8.27
C HIS A 2 -2.23 -9.95 6.77
N ILE A 3 -1.93 -8.74 6.31
CA ILE A 3 -1.62 -8.43 4.92
C ILE A 3 -0.13 -8.13 4.80
N HIS A 4 0.57 -8.83 3.90
CA HIS A 4 1.94 -8.51 3.55
C HIS A 4 2.01 -7.88 2.16
N ILE A 5 2.78 -6.79 2.01
CA ILE A 5 2.87 -6.04 0.75
C ILE A 5 4.28 -6.14 0.20
N LEU A 6 4.42 -6.73 -1.00
CA LEU A 6 5.67 -6.78 -1.75
C LEU A 6 5.82 -5.49 -2.57
N GLY A 7 6.94 -4.78 -2.40
CA GLY A 7 7.19 -3.47 -3.01
C GLY A 7 6.49 -2.32 -2.27
N ILE A 8 6.43 -2.42 -0.94
CA ILE A 8 5.65 -1.52 -0.08
C ILE A 8 6.13 -0.05 -0.12
N CYS A 9 7.40 0.20 -0.40
CA CYS A 9 7.96 1.57 -0.42
C CYS A 9 7.64 2.34 -1.71
N GLY A 10 7.00 1.71 -2.69
CA GLY A 10 6.41 2.43 -3.83
C GLY A 10 5.32 3.40 -3.38
N THR A 11 5.22 4.58 -4.03
CA THR A 11 4.30 5.65 -3.60
C THR A 11 2.85 5.21 -3.48
N PHE A 12 2.34 4.48 -4.47
CA PHE A 12 0.98 3.91 -4.43
C PHE A 12 0.85 2.81 -3.37
N MET A 13 1.81 1.90 -3.31
CA MET A 13 1.77 0.76 -2.39
C MET A 13 1.89 1.21 -0.93
N GLY A 14 2.73 2.23 -0.65
CA GLY A 14 2.84 2.82 0.68
C GLY A 14 1.55 3.51 1.13
N SER A 15 0.90 4.25 0.24
CA SER A 15 -0.42 4.84 0.53
C SER A 15 -1.49 3.78 0.78
N LEU A 16 -1.47 2.69 -0.01
CA LEU A 16 -2.36 1.56 0.17
C LEU A 16 -2.13 0.85 1.51
N ALA A 17 -0.87 0.70 1.93
CA ALA A 17 -0.48 0.12 3.20
C ALA A 17 -1.04 0.91 4.40
N GLN A 18 -0.93 2.25 4.36
CA GLN A 18 -1.51 3.12 5.37
C GLN A 18 -3.03 3.00 5.43
N LEU A 19 -3.69 2.92 4.27
CA LEU A 19 -5.14 2.73 4.19
C LEU A 19 -5.56 1.37 4.78
N ALA A 20 -4.86 0.29 4.42
CA ALA A 20 -5.12 -1.05 4.97
C ALA A 20 -4.94 -1.07 6.50
N LYS A 21 -3.92 -0.37 7.01
CA LYS A 21 -3.69 -0.21 8.46
C LYS A 21 -4.84 0.55 9.13
N ALA A 22 -5.30 1.65 8.52
CA ALA A 22 -6.42 2.45 9.02
C ALA A 22 -7.74 1.65 9.05
N LEU A 23 -7.90 0.68 8.16
CA LEU A 23 -9.03 -0.26 8.14
C LEU A 23 -8.92 -1.39 9.19
N GLY A 24 -7.90 -1.38 10.03
CA GLY A 24 -7.73 -2.32 11.13
C GLY A 24 -7.00 -3.61 10.76
N HIS A 25 -6.33 -3.67 9.62
CA HIS A 25 -5.49 -4.83 9.26
C HIS A 25 -4.11 -4.75 9.93
N ARG A 26 -3.53 -5.91 10.28
CA ARG A 26 -2.09 -6.00 10.53
C ARG A 26 -1.40 -5.90 9.17
N VAL A 27 -0.51 -4.95 9.01
CA VAL A 27 0.20 -4.74 7.75
C VAL A 27 1.70 -4.85 7.98
N THR A 28 2.35 -5.64 7.15
CA THR A 28 3.80 -5.74 7.04
C THR A 28 4.18 -5.60 5.57
N GLY A 29 5.42 -5.33 5.26
CA GLY A 29 5.83 -5.29 3.86
C GLY A 29 7.33 -5.40 3.66
N SER A 30 7.70 -5.80 2.45
CA SER A 30 9.09 -5.89 2.02
C SER A 30 9.34 -5.09 0.74
N ASP A 31 10.54 -4.56 0.65
CA ASP A 31 11.00 -3.80 -0.52
C ASP A 31 12.52 -3.94 -0.70
N ALA A 32 12.98 -3.84 -1.93
CA ALA A 32 14.41 -3.74 -2.22
C ALA A 32 15.02 -2.44 -1.67
N ASN A 33 14.22 -1.38 -1.56
CA ASN A 33 14.66 -0.02 -1.23
C ASN A 33 13.85 0.55 -0.06
N VAL A 34 14.21 0.18 1.15
CA VAL A 34 13.60 0.71 2.39
C VAL A 34 14.37 1.95 2.85
N TYR A 35 13.97 3.13 2.36
CA TYR A 35 14.59 4.41 2.72
C TYR A 35 13.55 5.56 2.76
N PRO A 36 13.87 6.65 3.50
CA PRO A 36 13.01 7.84 3.57
C PRO A 36 12.73 8.48 2.20
N PRO A 37 11.59 9.18 2.03
CA PRO A 37 10.61 9.52 3.08
C PRO A 37 9.55 8.44 3.34
N MET A 38 9.35 7.47 2.44
CA MET A 38 8.26 6.50 2.54
C MET A 38 8.45 5.54 3.73
N SER A 39 9.67 5.02 3.95
CA SER A 39 9.93 4.11 5.07
C SER A 39 9.58 4.77 6.42
N THR A 40 9.98 6.03 6.62
CA THR A 40 9.66 6.77 7.84
C THR A 40 8.16 6.92 8.07
N GLN A 41 7.38 7.21 7.02
CA GLN A 41 5.93 7.33 7.13
C GLN A 41 5.26 6.00 7.49
N LEU A 42 5.73 4.90 6.90
CA LEU A 42 5.21 3.57 7.15
C LEU A 42 5.55 3.09 8.57
N GLU A 43 6.77 3.32 9.03
CA GLU A 43 7.20 3.01 10.40
C GLU A 43 6.41 3.82 11.44
N GLN A 44 6.20 5.11 11.20
CA GLN A 44 5.36 5.97 12.06
C GLN A 44 3.90 5.50 12.11
N ALA A 45 3.41 4.88 11.04
CA ALA A 45 2.10 4.25 11.01
C ALA A 45 2.07 2.87 11.71
N GLY A 46 3.20 2.42 12.29
CA GLY A 46 3.32 1.11 12.96
C GLY A 46 3.29 -0.06 11.98
N ILE A 47 3.83 0.12 10.77
CA ILE A 47 3.99 -0.93 9.76
C ILE A 47 5.42 -1.43 9.80
N GLU A 48 5.57 -2.73 9.97
CA GLU A 48 6.86 -3.41 9.98
C GLU A 48 7.40 -3.55 8.55
N LEU A 49 8.64 -3.08 8.33
CA LEU A 49 9.30 -3.09 7.04
C LEU A 49 10.47 -4.06 7.03
N ILE A 50 10.60 -4.79 5.93
CA ILE A 50 11.65 -5.78 5.71
C ILE A 50 12.44 -5.38 4.46
N GLN A 51 13.76 -5.31 4.61
CA GLN A 51 14.67 -5.06 3.48
C GLN A 51 14.89 -6.34 2.67
N GLY A 52 14.56 -6.30 1.38
CA GLY A 52 14.77 -7.42 0.45
C GLY A 52 13.56 -8.30 0.23
N PHE A 53 13.74 -9.35 -0.57
CA PHE A 53 12.69 -10.28 -0.99
C PHE A 53 13.07 -11.74 -0.74
N ASP A 54 13.72 -12.02 0.41
CA ASP A 54 14.01 -13.39 0.79
C ASP A 54 12.73 -14.10 1.26
N PRO A 55 12.39 -15.28 0.71
CA PRO A 55 11.20 -16.03 1.10
C PRO A 55 11.11 -16.37 2.59
N GLN A 56 12.24 -16.50 3.29
CA GLN A 56 12.27 -16.77 4.72
C GLN A 56 11.54 -15.69 5.54
N PHE A 57 11.45 -14.45 5.02
CA PHE A 57 10.75 -13.37 5.67
C PHE A 57 9.22 -13.52 5.68
N LEU A 58 8.68 -14.43 4.87
CA LEU A 58 7.24 -14.73 4.81
C LEU A 58 6.82 -15.92 5.69
N GLN A 59 7.71 -16.42 6.52
CA GLN A 59 7.48 -17.60 7.36
C GLN A 59 8.18 -17.49 8.73
N PRO A 60 7.77 -18.29 9.73
CA PRO A 60 8.48 -18.39 11.00
C PRO A 60 9.95 -18.78 10.82
N PRO A 61 10.88 -18.27 11.66
CA PRO A 61 10.63 -17.41 12.82
C PRO A 61 10.54 -15.91 12.52
N HIS A 62 10.74 -15.47 11.26
CA HIS A 62 10.74 -14.05 10.89
C HIS A 62 9.34 -13.41 10.95
N MET A 63 8.30 -14.21 10.68
CA MET A 63 6.92 -13.83 10.94
C MET A 63 6.29 -14.81 11.93
N GLU A 64 5.48 -14.31 12.85
CA GLU A 64 4.73 -15.17 13.78
C GLU A 64 3.81 -16.15 13.06
N THR A 65 3.20 -15.68 11.98
CA THR A 65 2.29 -16.47 11.13
C THR A 65 2.47 -16.10 9.67
N THR A 66 2.25 -17.06 8.78
CA THR A 66 2.15 -16.77 7.34
C THR A 66 1.06 -15.71 7.10
N PRO A 67 1.27 -14.72 6.21
CA PRO A 67 0.25 -13.75 5.86
C PRO A 67 -1.03 -14.39 5.35
N ASP A 68 -2.18 -13.84 5.74
CA ASP A 68 -3.48 -14.25 5.21
C ASP A 68 -3.65 -13.87 3.74
N LEU A 69 -3.00 -12.75 3.33
CA LEU A 69 -3.04 -12.21 1.99
C LEU A 69 -1.73 -11.50 1.66
N VAL A 70 -1.22 -11.70 0.46
CA VAL A 70 -0.08 -10.96 -0.08
C VAL A 70 -0.55 -10.02 -1.18
N ILE A 71 -0.25 -8.72 -1.06
CA ILE A 71 -0.47 -7.76 -2.13
C ILE A 71 0.84 -7.57 -2.89
N ILE A 72 0.80 -7.89 -4.19
CA ILE A 72 1.98 -7.84 -5.06
C ILE A 72 2.01 -6.49 -5.76
N GLY A 73 3.06 -5.71 -5.53
CA GLY A 73 3.26 -4.39 -6.14
C GLY A 73 3.55 -4.46 -7.64
N ASN A 74 3.22 -3.38 -8.34
CA ASN A 74 3.34 -3.30 -9.81
C ASN A 74 4.78 -3.47 -10.34
N ALA A 75 5.78 -3.18 -9.53
CA ALA A 75 7.19 -3.34 -9.90
C ALA A 75 7.69 -4.79 -9.75
N MET A 76 6.89 -5.66 -9.17
CA MET A 76 7.24 -7.07 -9.00
C MET A 76 6.99 -7.85 -10.29
N SER A 77 7.86 -8.82 -10.56
CA SER A 77 7.76 -9.69 -11.72
C SER A 77 8.05 -11.15 -11.36
N ARG A 78 7.76 -12.04 -12.29
CA ARG A 78 8.21 -13.45 -12.20
C ARG A 78 9.73 -13.50 -12.05
N GLY A 79 10.20 -14.47 -11.27
CA GLY A 79 11.63 -14.60 -10.91
C GLY A 79 12.00 -13.86 -9.61
N ASN A 80 11.13 -13.00 -9.06
CA ASN A 80 11.34 -12.46 -7.71
C ASN A 80 11.13 -13.60 -6.68
N PRO A 81 12.11 -13.86 -5.78
CA PRO A 81 12.04 -15.01 -4.87
C PRO A 81 10.80 -15.05 -3.99
N SER A 82 10.37 -13.91 -3.44
CA SER A 82 9.15 -13.83 -2.61
C SER A 82 7.89 -14.05 -3.44
N VAL A 83 7.83 -13.55 -4.68
CA VAL A 83 6.69 -13.79 -5.58
C VAL A 83 6.58 -15.28 -5.91
N GLU A 84 7.69 -15.92 -6.30
CA GLU A 84 7.70 -17.35 -6.59
C GLU A 84 7.31 -18.19 -5.35
N TYR A 85 7.77 -17.79 -4.17
CA TYR A 85 7.39 -18.45 -2.93
C TYR A 85 5.88 -18.38 -2.68
N VAL A 86 5.28 -17.18 -2.79
CA VAL A 86 3.83 -16.99 -2.62
C VAL A 86 3.03 -17.87 -3.57
N LEU A 87 3.43 -17.93 -4.84
CA LEU A 87 2.79 -18.75 -5.86
C LEU A 87 2.93 -20.26 -5.56
N ASN A 88 4.13 -20.70 -5.19
CA ASN A 88 4.43 -22.12 -4.93
C ASN A 88 3.75 -22.64 -3.65
N GLN A 89 3.60 -21.79 -2.63
CA GLN A 89 2.93 -22.15 -1.38
C GLN A 89 1.41 -22.01 -1.44
N GLY A 90 0.87 -21.46 -2.54
CA GLY A 90 -0.57 -21.21 -2.67
C GLY A 90 -1.11 -20.18 -1.69
N ILE A 91 -0.25 -19.24 -1.23
CA ILE A 91 -0.68 -18.15 -0.35
C ILE A 91 -1.63 -17.25 -1.15
N PRO A 92 -2.79 -16.86 -0.60
CA PRO A 92 -3.69 -15.94 -1.28
C PRO A 92 -2.99 -14.65 -1.66
N TYR A 93 -3.14 -14.21 -2.90
CA TYR A 93 -2.51 -12.99 -3.38
C TYR A 93 -3.41 -12.17 -4.30
N THR A 94 -3.13 -10.88 -4.38
CA THR A 94 -3.84 -9.93 -5.25
C THR A 94 -2.92 -8.78 -5.66
N SER A 95 -3.37 -7.96 -6.59
CA SER A 95 -2.69 -6.68 -6.90
C SER A 95 -3.22 -5.55 -6.02
N GLY A 96 -2.44 -4.46 -5.87
CA GLY A 96 -2.87 -3.28 -5.13
C GLY A 96 -4.18 -2.68 -5.65
N PRO A 97 -4.32 -2.42 -6.97
CA PRO A 97 -5.57 -1.89 -7.53
C PRO A 97 -6.78 -2.81 -7.33
N GLN A 98 -6.60 -4.13 -7.43
CA GLN A 98 -7.67 -5.10 -7.19
C GLN A 98 -8.11 -5.07 -5.73
N TRP A 99 -7.16 -5.09 -4.79
CA TRP A 99 -7.46 -4.99 -3.36
C TRP A 99 -8.22 -3.70 -3.02
N LEU A 100 -7.76 -2.56 -3.55
CA LEU A 100 -8.40 -1.26 -3.37
C LEU A 100 -9.86 -1.29 -3.87
N ARG A 101 -10.08 -1.83 -5.07
CA ARG A 101 -11.41 -1.97 -5.65
C ARG A 101 -12.33 -2.81 -4.75
N ASP A 102 -11.85 -3.97 -4.31
CA ASP A 102 -12.69 -4.98 -3.66
C ASP A 102 -12.98 -4.66 -2.18
N HIS A 103 -12.05 -3.96 -1.50
CA HIS A 103 -12.15 -3.72 -0.06
C HIS A 103 -12.44 -2.26 0.33
N VAL A 104 -12.24 -1.32 -0.58
CA VAL A 104 -12.36 0.11 -0.26
C VAL A 104 -13.39 0.81 -1.12
N LEU A 105 -13.36 0.60 -2.43
CA LEU A 105 -14.14 1.41 -3.37
C LEU A 105 -15.57 0.92 -3.58
N GLN A 106 -15.94 -0.27 -3.06
CA GLN A 106 -17.29 -0.80 -3.20
C GLN A 106 -18.32 0.14 -2.57
N GLY A 107 -19.36 0.51 -3.34
CA GLY A 107 -20.41 1.42 -2.90
C GLY A 107 -20.00 2.88 -2.73
N LYS A 108 -18.78 3.25 -3.14
CA LYS A 108 -18.28 4.63 -3.09
C LYS A 108 -18.46 5.32 -4.43
N TRP A 109 -18.68 6.64 -4.39
CA TRP A 109 -18.53 7.48 -5.57
C TRP A 109 -17.04 7.80 -5.74
N VAL A 110 -16.44 7.26 -6.80
CA VAL A 110 -15.00 7.36 -7.03
C VAL A 110 -14.71 8.43 -8.08
N MET A 111 -13.88 9.40 -7.74
CA MET A 111 -13.30 10.36 -8.67
C MET A 111 -11.84 9.98 -8.93
N ALA A 112 -11.54 9.59 -10.16
CA ALA A 112 -10.21 9.19 -10.57
C ALA A 112 -9.54 10.26 -11.43
N VAL A 113 -8.29 10.61 -11.07
CA VAL A 113 -7.46 11.55 -11.85
C VAL A 113 -6.47 10.76 -12.69
N ALA A 114 -6.63 10.83 -14.00
CA ALA A 114 -5.77 10.17 -14.98
C ALA A 114 -5.00 11.19 -15.84
N GLY A 115 -3.84 10.79 -16.34
CA GLY A 115 -3.01 11.64 -17.22
C GLY A 115 -1.55 11.21 -17.19
N THR A 116 -0.76 11.71 -18.12
CA THR A 116 0.69 11.48 -18.16
C THR A 116 1.45 12.27 -17.09
N HIS A 117 1.02 13.51 -16.81
CA HIS A 117 1.60 14.41 -15.83
C HIS A 117 0.53 15.08 -14.96
N GLY A 118 0.92 15.57 -13.78
CA GLY A 118 0.07 16.37 -12.92
C GLY A 118 -0.97 15.59 -12.09
N LYS A 119 -1.00 14.27 -12.14
CA LYS A 119 -1.98 13.45 -11.40
C LYS A 119 -1.96 13.74 -9.89
N THR A 120 -0.78 13.67 -9.28
CA THR A 120 -0.60 13.90 -7.85
C THR A 120 -1.06 15.31 -7.44
N THR A 121 -0.64 16.34 -8.18
CA THR A 121 -1.01 17.72 -7.91
C THR A 121 -2.52 17.93 -8.04
N THR A 122 -3.12 17.44 -9.12
CA THR A 122 -4.56 17.58 -9.35
C THR A 122 -5.38 16.82 -8.29
N SER A 123 -4.98 15.60 -7.94
CA SER A 123 -5.64 14.82 -6.89
C SER A 123 -5.55 15.51 -5.53
N SER A 124 -4.38 16.09 -5.21
CA SER A 124 -4.18 16.83 -3.96
C SER A 124 -5.05 18.07 -3.89
N MET A 125 -5.13 18.83 -4.98
CA MET A 125 -6.00 20.01 -5.05
C MET A 125 -7.48 19.63 -4.93
N LEU A 126 -7.91 18.58 -5.62
CA LEU A 126 -9.30 18.12 -5.56
C LEU A 126 -9.67 17.66 -4.13
N ALA A 127 -8.83 16.84 -3.51
CA ALA A 127 -9.04 16.40 -2.14
C ALA A 127 -9.09 17.59 -1.17
N TRP A 128 -8.20 18.57 -1.34
CA TRP A 128 -8.18 19.76 -0.50
C TRP A 128 -9.42 20.65 -0.69
N ILE A 129 -9.90 20.84 -1.92
CA ILE A 129 -11.13 21.59 -2.21
C ILE A 129 -12.33 20.94 -1.51
N LEU A 130 -12.45 19.63 -1.59
CA LEU A 130 -13.54 18.88 -0.95
C LEU A 130 -13.45 18.93 0.58
N GLU A 131 -12.24 18.83 1.13
CA GLU A 131 -11.98 18.97 2.56
C GLU A 131 -12.37 20.38 3.05
N TYR A 132 -11.93 21.41 2.34
CA TYR A 132 -12.26 22.81 2.65
C TYR A 132 -13.76 23.10 2.55
N ALA A 133 -14.46 22.40 1.67
CA ALA A 133 -15.92 22.45 1.56
C ALA A 133 -16.67 21.66 2.65
N GLY A 134 -15.95 21.02 3.59
CA GLY A 134 -16.54 20.25 4.68
C GLY A 134 -17.10 18.88 4.25
N MET A 135 -16.66 18.35 3.12
CA MET A 135 -17.15 17.07 2.58
C MET A 135 -16.39 15.84 3.09
N GLU A 136 -15.28 16.03 3.81
CA GLU A 136 -14.46 14.98 4.39
C GLU A 136 -14.16 13.81 3.42
N PRO A 137 -13.55 14.06 2.24
CA PRO A 137 -13.32 13.02 1.25
C PRO A 137 -12.34 11.96 1.74
N GLY A 138 -12.59 10.71 1.39
CA GLY A 138 -11.53 9.71 1.35
C GLY A 138 -10.61 10.02 0.16
N TYR A 139 -9.32 9.72 0.27
CA TYR A 139 -8.34 9.90 -0.82
C TYR A 139 -7.25 8.86 -0.77
N LEU A 140 -6.66 8.57 -1.93
CA LEU A 140 -5.40 7.85 -2.08
C LEU A 140 -4.57 8.57 -3.13
N ILE A 141 -3.48 9.20 -2.69
CA ILE A 141 -2.62 10.06 -3.50
C ILE A 141 -1.23 9.43 -3.54
N GLY A 142 -0.71 9.19 -4.73
CA GLY A 142 0.62 8.61 -4.93
C GLY A 142 1.71 9.65 -4.71
N GLY A 143 1.97 10.04 -3.47
CA GLY A 143 3.00 11.01 -3.09
C GLY A 143 2.75 11.59 -1.70
N VAL A 144 3.74 12.33 -1.21
CA VAL A 144 3.64 13.04 0.07
C VAL A 144 2.86 14.33 -0.13
N THR A 145 1.78 14.49 0.61
CA THR A 145 0.98 15.72 0.61
C THR A 145 1.36 16.60 1.81
N GLN A 146 1.41 17.90 1.61
CA GLN A 146 1.74 18.84 2.71
C GLN A 146 0.51 19.22 3.55
N ASN A 147 -0.67 19.23 2.95
CA ASN A 147 -1.90 19.65 3.61
C ASN A 147 -2.64 18.53 4.34
N PHE A 148 -2.22 17.30 4.16
CA PHE A 148 -2.79 16.14 4.81
C PHE A 148 -1.72 15.39 5.60
N PRO A 149 -2.04 14.82 6.76
CA PRO A 149 -1.07 14.10 7.59
C PRO A 149 -0.62 12.77 6.97
N THR A 150 -1.41 12.24 6.05
CA THR A 150 -1.15 10.95 5.37
C THR A 150 -1.40 11.09 3.87
N SER A 151 -0.88 10.17 3.07
CA SER A 151 -1.14 10.11 1.63
C SER A 151 -2.43 9.34 1.27
N ALA A 152 -3.09 8.75 2.26
CA ALA A 152 -4.36 8.04 2.09
C ALA A 152 -5.24 8.15 3.35
N ARG A 153 -6.54 8.27 3.15
CA ARG A 153 -7.58 8.30 4.19
C ARG A 153 -8.86 7.64 3.69
#